data_accd5141171773f222b90c65ecdf257c
#
_entry.id   accd5141171773f222b90c65ecdf257c
#
_cell.length_a   1.000
_cell.length_b   1.000
_cell.length_c   1.000
_cell.angle_alpha   90.00
_cell.angle_beta   90.00
_cell.angle_gamma   90.00
#
_symmetry.space_group_name_H-M   'P 1'
#
loop_
_entity.id
_entity.type
_entity.pdbx_description
1 polymer ?
#
loop_
_entity_poly.entity_id
_entity_poly.type
_entity_poly.pdbx_seq_one_letter_code
_entity_poly.pdbx_strand_id
1 'polypeptide(L)'
;MPINQRYLTELSDLFIEDLRHFEYYRNLPMAERNQLETRIGQEAAVGARPLLPGATATELAALAQAVKARLGVELPLSYQNILRTIDGFAENGVTLYCVDPDFREDGFDSGPGLLTENEVFWAGLPETAGRYLFVGESDLWLFAVDLPSAAYVALDRHTLEQAYRFADAEEMVNDMLSQSLADSDEEGFDDRPAEPPTGHCV
;
A
#
# COMPACT_ATOMS: atom_id res chain seq x y z
N MET A 1 11.11 10.26 9.80
CA MET A 1 12.09 9.15 9.64
C MET A 1 11.98 8.64 8.20
N PRO A 2 13.07 8.40 7.43
CA PRO A 2 12.93 7.97 6.04
C PRO A 2 12.21 6.61 5.94
N ILE A 3 11.63 6.31 4.77
CA ILE A 3 11.04 5.00 4.51
C ILE A 3 12.10 3.92 4.69
N ASN A 4 11.74 2.86 5.40
CA ASN A 4 12.64 1.76 5.72
C ASN A 4 12.96 0.94 4.46
N GLN A 5 14.18 1.06 3.97
CA GLN A 5 14.64 0.38 2.75
C GLN A 5 14.60 -1.15 2.87
N ARG A 6 14.74 -1.69 4.09
CA ARG A 6 14.61 -3.12 4.33
C ARG A 6 13.18 -3.60 4.03
N TYR A 7 12.16 -2.90 4.52
CA TYR A 7 10.76 -3.26 4.23
C TYR A 7 10.44 -3.19 2.73
N LEU A 8 10.95 -2.15 2.04
CA LEU A 8 10.77 -2.05 0.60
C LEU A 8 11.46 -3.20 -0.17
N THR A 9 12.61 -3.65 0.30
CA THR A 9 13.30 -4.80 -0.30
C THR A 9 12.52 -6.09 -0.06
N GLU A 10 12.12 -6.35 1.18
CA GLU A 10 11.33 -7.53 1.54
C GLU A 10 10.01 -7.60 0.76
N LEU A 11 9.30 -6.46 0.62
CA LEU A 11 8.07 -6.39 -0.17
C LEU A 11 8.32 -6.64 -1.67
N SER A 12 9.42 -6.08 -2.22
CA SER A 12 9.82 -6.33 -3.61
C SER A 12 10.14 -7.81 -3.85
N ASP A 13 10.84 -8.45 -2.93
CA ASP A 13 11.19 -9.87 -3.02
C ASP A 13 9.93 -10.74 -2.95
N LEU A 14 8.99 -10.39 -2.08
CA LEU A 14 7.69 -11.05 -1.98
C LEU A 14 6.92 -10.96 -3.31
N PHE A 15 6.81 -9.79 -3.91
CA PHE A 15 6.13 -9.61 -5.19
C PHE A 15 6.79 -10.38 -6.33
N ILE A 16 8.13 -10.50 -6.34
CA ILE A 16 8.85 -11.31 -7.33
C ILE A 16 8.56 -12.80 -7.12
N GLU A 17 8.48 -13.25 -5.88
CA GLU A 17 8.12 -14.63 -5.55
C GLU A 17 6.68 -14.93 -5.98
N ASP A 18 5.73 -14.07 -5.64
CA ASP A 18 4.33 -14.21 -6.03
C ASP A 18 4.16 -14.19 -7.55
N LEU A 19 4.82 -13.27 -8.26
CA LEU A 19 4.81 -13.25 -9.72
C LEU A 19 5.15 -14.62 -10.29
N ARG A 20 6.16 -15.29 -9.75
CA ARG A 20 6.59 -16.63 -10.23
C ARG A 20 5.57 -17.73 -9.94
N HIS A 21 4.68 -17.52 -8.98
CA HIS A 21 3.59 -18.43 -8.64
C HIS A 21 2.32 -18.17 -9.46
N PHE A 22 2.14 -16.98 -10.04
CA PHE A 22 0.97 -16.70 -10.86
C PHE A 22 0.90 -17.56 -12.12
N GLU A 23 -0.32 -17.95 -12.47
CA GLU A 23 -0.59 -18.74 -13.69
C GLU A 23 -0.14 -18.00 -14.96
N TYR A 24 -0.34 -16.68 -15.01
CA TYR A 24 0.15 -15.82 -16.08
C TYR A 24 1.65 -16.03 -16.34
N TYR A 25 2.49 -15.91 -15.32
CA TYR A 25 3.95 -16.09 -15.45
C TYR A 25 4.31 -17.51 -15.89
N ARG A 26 3.64 -18.53 -15.32
CA ARG A 26 3.88 -19.93 -15.66
C ARG A 26 3.54 -20.25 -17.11
N ASN A 27 2.55 -19.55 -17.68
CA ASN A 27 2.09 -19.73 -19.06
C ASN A 27 2.84 -18.84 -20.07
N LEU A 28 3.73 -17.93 -19.64
CA LEU A 28 4.57 -17.15 -20.54
C LEU A 28 5.46 -18.07 -21.40
N PRO A 29 5.64 -17.76 -22.70
CA PRO A 29 6.66 -18.39 -23.53
C PRO A 29 8.04 -18.31 -22.86
N MET A 30 8.86 -19.35 -22.97
CA MET A 30 10.17 -19.41 -22.31
C MET A 30 11.06 -18.19 -22.63
N ALA A 31 11.01 -17.68 -23.86
CA ALA A 31 11.79 -16.51 -24.27
C ALA A 31 11.37 -15.24 -23.51
N GLU A 32 10.07 -15.01 -23.35
CA GLU A 32 9.51 -13.86 -22.63
C GLU A 32 9.80 -13.96 -21.14
N ARG A 33 9.65 -15.15 -20.55
CA ARG A 33 10.01 -15.41 -19.17
C ARG A 33 11.49 -15.11 -18.89
N ASN A 34 12.39 -15.58 -19.76
CA ASN A 34 13.83 -15.30 -19.64
C ASN A 34 14.16 -13.80 -19.76
N GLN A 35 13.44 -13.06 -20.62
CA GLN A 35 13.60 -11.63 -20.74
C GLN A 35 13.15 -10.92 -19.45
N LEU A 36 12.02 -11.30 -18.90
CA LEU A 36 11.50 -10.74 -17.63
C LEU A 36 12.47 -11.01 -16.47
N GLU A 37 12.94 -12.26 -16.31
CA GLU A 37 13.93 -12.62 -15.28
C GLU A 37 15.26 -11.86 -15.46
N THR A 38 15.69 -11.67 -16.69
CA THR A 38 16.91 -10.91 -16.98
C THR A 38 16.73 -9.44 -16.55
N ARG A 39 15.57 -8.83 -16.85
CA ARG A 39 15.23 -7.48 -16.44
C ARG A 39 15.19 -7.35 -14.93
N ILE A 40 14.45 -8.24 -14.25
CA ILE A 40 14.37 -8.26 -12.78
C ILE A 40 15.77 -8.33 -12.16
N GLY A 41 16.63 -9.22 -12.66
CA GLY A 41 17.99 -9.37 -12.14
C GLY A 41 18.87 -8.15 -12.41
N GLN A 42 18.75 -7.50 -13.57
CA GLN A 42 19.50 -6.29 -13.90
C GLN A 42 19.07 -5.09 -13.04
N GLU A 43 17.77 -4.91 -12.85
CA GLU A 43 17.23 -3.83 -12.03
C GLU A 43 17.58 -4.03 -10.56
N ALA A 44 17.46 -5.25 -10.05
CA ALA A 44 17.86 -5.59 -8.68
C ALA A 44 19.36 -5.36 -8.43
N ALA A 45 20.21 -5.67 -9.41
CA ALA A 45 21.67 -5.47 -9.31
C ALA A 45 22.08 -3.99 -9.14
N VAL A 46 21.26 -3.04 -9.57
CA VAL A 46 21.46 -1.60 -9.36
C VAL A 46 20.62 -1.03 -8.22
N GLY A 47 19.99 -1.89 -7.40
CA GLY A 47 19.17 -1.49 -6.27
C GLY A 47 17.78 -0.96 -6.64
N ALA A 48 17.36 -1.18 -7.88
CA ALA A 48 15.98 -0.88 -8.29
C ALA A 48 15.01 -1.97 -7.82
N ARG A 49 13.76 -1.58 -7.72
CA ARG A 49 12.65 -2.47 -7.33
C ARG A 49 11.68 -2.62 -8.51
N PRO A 50 11.88 -3.63 -9.37
CA PRO A 50 11.21 -3.70 -10.68
C PRO A 50 9.68 -3.82 -10.60
N LEU A 51 9.13 -4.38 -9.51
CA LEU A 51 7.69 -4.51 -9.29
C LEU A 51 7.14 -3.48 -8.30
N LEU A 52 7.98 -2.58 -7.81
CA LEU A 52 7.62 -1.48 -6.90
C LEU A 52 8.28 -0.18 -7.35
N PRO A 53 8.01 0.29 -8.59
CA PRO A 53 8.57 1.55 -9.05
C PRO A 53 7.97 2.72 -8.27
N GLY A 54 8.73 3.80 -8.15
CA GLY A 54 8.17 5.08 -7.72
C GLY A 54 7.55 5.81 -8.91
N ALA A 55 6.58 6.67 -8.65
CA ALA A 55 5.95 7.52 -9.65
C ALA A 55 6.92 8.58 -10.19
N THR A 56 6.82 8.88 -11.48
CA THR A 56 7.60 9.92 -12.14
C THR A 56 7.11 11.33 -11.75
N ALA A 57 7.95 12.34 -12.00
CA ALA A 57 7.57 13.72 -11.74
C ALA A 57 6.40 14.18 -12.61
N THR A 58 6.25 13.65 -13.82
CA THR A 58 5.15 13.96 -14.75
C THR A 58 3.84 13.40 -14.23
N GLU A 59 3.83 12.14 -13.82
CA GLU A 59 2.66 11.46 -13.24
C GLU A 59 2.19 12.15 -11.96
N LEU A 60 3.10 12.49 -11.06
CA LEU A 60 2.78 13.21 -9.83
C LEU A 60 2.23 14.62 -10.09
N ALA A 61 2.73 15.31 -11.09
CA ALA A 61 2.20 16.62 -11.48
C ALA A 61 0.77 16.50 -12.03
N ALA A 62 0.51 15.49 -12.85
CA ALA A 62 -0.82 15.20 -13.38
C ALA A 62 -1.80 14.83 -12.25
N LEU A 63 -1.42 13.93 -11.35
CA LEU A 63 -2.21 13.57 -10.18
C LEU A 63 -2.51 14.79 -9.30
N ALA A 64 -1.49 15.59 -8.95
CA ALA A 64 -1.69 16.78 -8.11
C ALA A 64 -2.65 17.79 -8.73
N GLN A 65 -2.53 18.00 -10.06
CA GLN A 65 -3.47 18.85 -10.79
C GLN A 65 -4.90 18.31 -10.77
N ALA A 66 -5.07 17.00 -10.95
CA ALA A 66 -6.38 16.36 -10.95
C ALA A 66 -7.02 16.36 -9.55
N VAL A 67 -6.27 16.07 -8.50
CA VAL A 67 -6.72 16.17 -7.10
C VAL A 67 -7.21 17.58 -6.79
N LYS A 68 -6.46 18.60 -7.19
CA LYS A 68 -6.87 19.99 -7.02
C LYS A 68 -8.13 20.33 -7.80
N ALA A 69 -8.23 19.89 -9.06
CA ALA A 69 -9.35 20.20 -9.92
C ALA A 69 -10.64 19.49 -9.51
N ARG A 70 -10.56 18.23 -9.09
CA ARG A 70 -11.72 17.36 -8.83
C ARG A 70 -12.14 17.35 -7.36
N LEU A 71 -11.17 17.35 -6.44
CA LEU A 71 -11.43 17.34 -4.99
C LEU A 71 -11.33 18.72 -4.35
N GLY A 72 -10.74 19.72 -5.02
CA GLY A 72 -10.58 21.07 -4.49
C GLY A 72 -9.51 21.21 -3.40
N VAL A 73 -8.65 20.21 -3.22
CA VAL A 73 -7.59 20.18 -2.21
C VAL A 73 -6.22 20.02 -2.84
N GLU A 74 -5.17 20.45 -2.13
CA GLU A 74 -3.80 20.24 -2.59
C GLU A 74 -3.30 18.85 -2.18
N LEU A 75 -2.59 18.16 -3.09
CA LEU A 75 -1.88 16.92 -2.76
C LEU A 75 -0.64 17.25 -1.93
N PRO A 76 -0.54 16.79 -0.66
CA PRO A 76 0.60 17.13 0.21
C PRO A 76 1.93 16.73 -0.39
N LEU A 77 2.92 17.63 -0.33
CA LEU A 77 4.26 17.38 -0.89
C LEU A 77 4.96 16.18 -0.22
N SER A 78 4.75 16.00 1.08
CA SER A 78 5.26 14.84 1.83
C SER A 78 4.73 13.53 1.25
N TYR A 79 3.44 13.44 0.90
CA TYR A 79 2.87 12.27 0.27
C TYR A 79 3.37 12.09 -1.19
N GLN A 80 3.53 13.17 -1.95
CA GLN A 80 4.18 13.08 -3.28
C GLN A 80 5.60 12.50 -3.18
N ASN A 81 6.34 12.80 -2.11
CA ASN A 81 7.67 12.20 -1.89
C ASN A 81 7.59 10.70 -1.57
N ILE A 82 6.55 10.26 -0.87
CA ILE A 82 6.26 8.82 -0.70
C ILE A 82 6.08 8.17 -2.07
N LEU A 83 5.16 8.70 -2.89
CA LEU A 83 4.86 8.14 -4.21
C LEU A 83 6.07 8.13 -5.16
N ARG A 84 7.03 9.06 -5.02
CA ARG A 84 8.31 8.98 -5.76
C ARG A 84 9.18 7.81 -5.34
N THR A 85 9.03 7.33 -4.12
CA THR A 85 9.83 6.22 -3.58
C THR A 85 9.17 4.89 -3.84
N ILE A 86 7.86 4.83 -3.68
CA ILE A 86 6.99 3.69 -3.91
C ILE A 86 5.63 4.20 -4.38
N ASP A 87 5.21 3.80 -5.58
CA ASP A 87 3.93 4.21 -6.14
C ASP A 87 2.84 3.19 -5.79
N GLY A 88 2.50 3.17 -4.50
CA GLY A 88 1.48 2.28 -3.99
C GLY A 88 1.92 0.83 -3.80
N PHE A 89 1.11 0.07 -3.10
CA PHE A 89 1.16 -1.39 -2.98
C PHE A 89 -0.16 -1.91 -2.42
N ALA A 90 -0.43 -3.20 -2.64
CA ALA A 90 -1.51 -3.92 -1.99
C ALA A 90 -0.99 -5.30 -1.60
N GLU A 91 -0.88 -5.56 -0.29
CA GLU A 91 -0.32 -6.81 0.24
C GLU A 91 -0.88 -7.09 1.63
N ASN A 92 -1.23 -8.35 1.90
CA ASN A 92 -1.74 -8.84 3.19
C ASN A 92 -2.83 -7.94 3.81
N GLY A 93 -3.80 -7.52 2.98
CA GLY A 93 -4.91 -6.67 3.42
C GLY A 93 -4.54 -5.21 3.71
N VAL A 94 -3.31 -4.79 3.45
CA VAL A 94 -2.87 -3.39 3.56
C VAL A 94 -2.66 -2.81 2.17
N THR A 95 -3.26 -1.66 1.91
CA THR A 95 -3.16 -0.96 0.62
C THR A 95 -2.67 0.47 0.82
N LEU A 96 -1.60 0.84 0.11
CA LEU A 96 -1.19 2.23 -0.10
C LEU A 96 -1.66 2.66 -1.49
N TYR A 97 -2.43 3.75 -1.58
CA TYR A 97 -2.96 4.22 -2.85
C TYR A 97 -1.87 4.80 -3.74
N CYS A 98 -1.95 4.47 -5.03
CA CYS A 98 -0.98 4.85 -6.05
C CYS A 98 -1.46 6.05 -6.88
N VAL A 99 -0.64 6.46 -7.85
CA VAL A 99 -1.08 7.32 -8.96
C VAL A 99 -2.12 6.57 -9.75
N ASP A 100 -3.26 7.23 -10.04
CA ASP A 100 -4.35 6.62 -10.81
C ASP A 100 -3.86 6.18 -12.20
N PRO A 101 -4.33 5.04 -12.72
CA PRO A 101 -3.88 4.48 -13.99
C PRO A 101 -3.98 5.45 -15.16
N ASP A 102 -4.97 6.34 -15.16
CA ASP A 102 -5.19 7.36 -16.21
C ASP A 102 -4.03 8.37 -16.33
N PHE A 103 -3.19 8.50 -15.31
CA PHE A 103 -2.05 9.42 -15.29
C PHE A 103 -0.71 8.72 -15.52
N ARG A 104 -0.70 7.40 -15.67
CA ARG A 104 0.51 6.61 -15.83
C ARG A 104 0.93 6.54 -17.29
N GLU A 105 2.24 6.73 -17.52
CA GLU A 105 2.82 6.66 -18.87
C GLU A 105 3.02 5.22 -19.35
N ASP A 106 3.27 4.29 -18.41
CA ASP A 106 3.58 2.89 -18.70
C ASP A 106 2.36 1.95 -18.66
N GLY A 107 1.20 2.43 -18.20
CA GLY A 107 -0.01 1.63 -18.02
C GLY A 107 0.12 0.54 -16.95
N PHE A 108 1.14 0.62 -16.10
CA PHE A 108 1.32 -0.31 -15.00
C PHE A 108 0.28 -0.02 -13.91
N ASP A 109 -0.41 -1.05 -13.44
CA ASP A 109 -1.40 -0.96 -12.36
C ASP A 109 -0.74 -1.41 -11.05
N SER A 110 -0.45 -0.45 -10.17
CA SER A 110 0.15 -0.72 -8.85
C SER A 110 -0.92 -0.97 -7.79
N GLY A 111 -2.20 -0.76 -8.12
CA GLY A 111 -3.31 -0.90 -7.18
C GLY A 111 -4.31 0.25 -7.24
N PRO A 112 -5.15 0.44 -6.22
CA PRO A 112 -6.17 1.48 -6.16
C PRO A 112 -5.58 2.89 -6.29
N GLY A 113 -6.14 3.69 -7.23
CA GLY A 113 -5.69 5.05 -7.50
C GLY A 113 -6.17 6.04 -6.43
N LEU A 114 -5.28 6.92 -5.97
CA LEU A 114 -5.55 7.89 -4.91
C LEU A 114 -6.79 8.75 -5.20
N LEU A 115 -6.88 9.30 -6.40
CA LEU A 115 -7.97 10.20 -6.75
C LEU A 115 -9.30 9.46 -6.85
N THR A 116 -9.29 8.32 -7.53
CA THR A 116 -10.48 7.46 -7.70
C THR A 116 -11.03 7.02 -6.35
N GLU A 117 -10.18 6.54 -5.43
CA GLU A 117 -10.62 6.10 -4.12
C GLU A 117 -11.18 7.27 -3.28
N ASN A 118 -10.55 8.43 -3.31
CA ASN A 118 -11.07 9.59 -2.58
C ASN A 118 -12.41 10.09 -3.14
N GLU A 119 -12.66 10.00 -4.43
CA GLU A 119 -13.97 10.32 -4.98
C GLU A 119 -15.06 9.36 -4.49
N VAL A 120 -14.74 8.07 -4.40
CA VAL A 120 -15.65 7.06 -3.85
C VAL A 120 -15.91 7.31 -2.36
N PHE A 121 -14.85 7.52 -1.56
CA PHE A 121 -15.00 7.81 -0.13
C PHE A 121 -15.81 9.07 0.13
N TRP A 122 -15.50 10.17 -0.55
CA TRP A 122 -16.20 11.45 -0.34
C TRP A 122 -17.65 11.41 -0.81
N ALA A 123 -17.96 10.60 -1.82
CA ALA A 123 -19.34 10.37 -2.22
C ALA A 123 -20.11 9.50 -1.21
N GLY A 124 -19.47 8.49 -0.64
CA GLY A 124 -20.05 7.58 0.33
C GLY A 124 -20.11 8.13 1.77
N LEU A 125 -19.15 8.98 2.14
CA LEU A 125 -18.96 9.57 3.46
C LEU A 125 -18.78 11.10 3.34
N PRO A 126 -19.84 11.86 3.04
CA PRO A 126 -19.75 13.29 2.74
C PRO A 126 -19.14 14.14 3.87
N GLU A 127 -19.23 13.69 5.12
CA GLU A 127 -18.61 14.34 6.28
C GLU A 127 -17.09 14.29 6.27
N THR A 128 -16.48 13.42 5.47
CA THR A 128 -15.03 13.32 5.31
C THR A 128 -14.49 14.24 4.22
N ALA A 129 -15.38 14.69 3.33
CA ALA A 129 -15.01 15.51 2.17
C ALA A 129 -14.35 16.83 2.59
N GLY A 130 -13.18 17.12 2.03
CA GLY A 130 -12.39 18.31 2.37
C GLY A 130 -11.75 18.28 3.76
N ARG A 131 -12.00 17.26 4.57
CA ARG A 131 -11.36 17.02 5.86
C ARG A 131 -10.24 15.99 5.78
N TYR A 132 -10.51 14.85 5.19
CA TYR A 132 -9.55 13.77 5.06
C TYR A 132 -9.23 13.49 3.60
N LEU A 133 -7.95 13.43 3.27
CA LEU A 133 -7.45 12.84 2.04
C LEU A 133 -6.97 11.43 2.39
N PHE A 134 -7.72 10.43 1.98
CA PHE A 134 -7.37 9.03 2.21
C PHE A 134 -6.18 8.65 1.33
N VAL A 135 -5.19 7.99 1.90
CA VAL A 135 -3.94 7.62 1.24
C VAL A 135 -3.69 6.11 1.24
N GLY A 136 -4.54 5.37 1.95
CA GLY A 136 -4.49 3.92 2.01
C GLY A 136 -5.49 3.35 2.99
N GLU A 137 -5.54 2.04 3.06
CA GLU A 137 -6.48 1.32 3.93
C GLU A 137 -5.93 -0.03 4.38
N SER A 138 -6.56 -0.59 5.41
CA SER A 138 -6.46 -2.00 5.79
C SER A 138 -7.84 -2.50 6.24
N ASP A 139 -7.91 -3.73 6.69
CA ASP A 139 -9.16 -4.30 7.22
C ASP A 139 -9.72 -3.50 8.40
N LEU A 140 -8.84 -2.88 9.20
CA LEU A 140 -9.20 -2.16 10.41
C LEU A 140 -9.11 -0.64 10.27
N TRP A 141 -8.23 -0.13 9.39
CA TRP A 141 -7.85 1.27 9.37
C TRP A 141 -8.05 1.92 8.02
N LEU A 142 -8.42 3.21 8.04
CA LEU A 142 -8.28 4.14 6.92
C LEU A 142 -7.12 5.08 7.22
N PHE A 143 -6.08 5.04 6.40
CA PHE A 143 -4.93 5.93 6.52
C PHE A 143 -5.19 7.22 5.74
N ALA A 144 -5.03 8.37 6.40
CA ALA A 144 -5.41 9.64 5.81
C ALA A 144 -4.50 10.80 6.23
N VAL A 145 -4.56 11.86 5.43
CA VAL A 145 -4.11 13.20 5.83
C VAL A 145 -5.31 13.97 6.36
N ASP A 146 -5.28 14.40 7.61
CA ASP A 146 -6.21 15.40 8.16
C ASP A 146 -5.82 16.77 7.58
N LEU A 147 -6.51 17.19 6.54
CA LEU A 147 -6.16 18.37 5.75
C LEU A 147 -6.08 19.66 6.57
N PRO A 148 -7.02 19.95 7.52
CA PRO A 148 -6.93 21.12 8.37
C PRO A 148 -5.67 21.20 9.23
N SER A 149 -5.17 20.08 9.74
CA SER A 149 -3.99 20.04 10.60
C SER A 149 -2.72 19.59 9.89
N ALA A 150 -2.83 19.15 8.64
CA ALA A 150 -1.77 18.51 7.86
C ALA A 150 -1.13 17.31 8.59
N ALA A 151 -1.89 16.64 9.45
CA ALA A 151 -1.42 15.48 10.21
C ALA A 151 -1.73 14.18 9.48
N TYR A 152 -0.85 13.20 9.61
CA TYR A 152 -1.08 11.84 9.17
C TYR A 152 -1.75 11.04 10.27
N VAL A 153 -2.87 10.36 9.95
CA VAL A 153 -3.72 9.68 10.93
C VAL A 153 -4.18 8.32 10.41
N ALA A 154 -4.44 7.40 11.34
CA ALA A 154 -5.26 6.23 11.07
C ALA A 154 -6.61 6.39 11.77
N LEU A 155 -7.67 6.22 11.00
CA LEU A 155 -9.06 6.26 11.48
C LEU A 155 -9.57 4.82 11.57
N ASP A 156 -10.34 4.53 12.59
CA ASP A 156 -11.11 3.28 12.65
C ASP A 156 -12.08 3.22 11.45
N ARG A 157 -12.04 2.13 10.69
CA ARG A 157 -12.78 2.00 9.43
C ARG A 157 -14.30 2.07 9.61
N HIS A 158 -14.81 1.69 10.78
CA HIS A 158 -16.26 1.63 11.05
C HIS A 158 -16.79 2.91 11.71
N THR A 159 -16.00 3.51 12.60
CA THR A 159 -16.44 4.67 13.38
C THR A 159 -15.92 5.99 12.86
N LEU A 160 -14.87 5.97 12.03
CA LEU A 160 -14.10 7.14 11.57
C LEU A 160 -13.45 7.93 12.72
N GLU A 161 -13.38 7.34 13.92
CA GLU A 161 -12.66 7.93 15.03
C GLU A 161 -11.15 7.80 14.80
N GLN A 162 -10.42 8.85 15.13
CA GLN A 162 -8.96 8.81 15.05
C GLN A 162 -8.38 7.87 16.10
N ALA A 163 -7.77 6.78 15.64
CA ALA A 163 -7.11 5.78 16.48
C ALA A 163 -5.64 6.15 16.72
N TYR A 164 -4.92 6.56 15.65
CA TYR A 164 -3.50 6.87 15.71
C TYR A 164 -3.20 8.19 15.02
N ARG A 165 -2.09 8.80 15.42
CA ARG A 165 -1.49 9.96 14.77
C ARG A 165 -0.01 9.69 14.59
N PHE A 166 0.45 9.82 13.37
CA PHE A 166 1.86 9.65 12.99
C PHE A 166 2.59 10.99 13.01
N ALA A 167 3.89 10.96 13.26
CA ALA A 167 4.71 12.16 13.26
C ALA A 167 4.88 12.75 11.84
N ASP A 168 4.94 11.88 10.83
CA ASP A 168 5.10 12.25 9.41
C ASP A 168 4.52 11.16 8.48
N ALA A 169 4.56 11.42 7.16
CA ALA A 169 4.12 10.47 6.13
C ALA A 169 4.94 9.19 6.13
N GLU A 170 6.23 9.32 6.34
CA GLU A 170 7.17 8.21 6.32
C GLU A 170 6.95 7.26 7.49
N GLU A 171 6.61 7.77 8.68
CA GLU A 171 6.24 6.93 9.83
C GLU A 171 4.97 6.14 9.53
N MET A 172 3.94 6.78 8.99
CA MET A 172 2.70 6.10 8.59
C MET A 172 2.97 4.99 7.58
N VAL A 173 3.75 5.27 6.52
CA VAL A 173 4.05 4.27 5.48
C VAL A 173 4.94 3.15 6.02
N ASN A 174 5.87 3.43 6.93
CA ASN A 174 6.65 2.38 7.59
C ASN A 174 5.77 1.46 8.45
N ASP A 175 4.76 2.00 9.11
CA ASP A 175 3.77 1.22 9.86
C ASP A 175 2.95 0.33 8.91
N MET A 176 2.44 0.88 7.81
CA MET A 176 1.73 0.13 6.78
C MET A 176 2.58 -1.00 6.19
N LEU A 177 3.85 -0.72 5.85
CA LEU A 177 4.79 -1.72 5.34
C LEU A 177 5.07 -2.81 6.37
N SER A 178 5.20 -2.44 7.65
CA SER A 178 5.37 -3.43 8.73
C SER A 178 4.16 -4.33 8.87
N GLN A 179 2.95 -3.78 8.76
CA GLN A 179 1.71 -4.56 8.79
C GLN A 179 1.60 -5.51 7.60
N SER A 180 1.93 -5.03 6.39
CA SER A 180 1.86 -5.85 5.16
C SER A 180 2.88 -7.00 5.12
N LEU A 181 3.99 -6.86 5.86
CA LEU A 181 5.05 -7.88 5.95
C LEU A 181 4.95 -8.73 7.22
N ALA A 182 4.02 -8.45 8.12
CA ALA A 182 3.75 -9.31 9.26
C ALA A 182 3.28 -10.67 8.75
N ASP A 183 4.06 -11.69 9.02
CA ASP A 183 3.73 -13.06 8.64
C ASP A 183 2.34 -13.41 9.17
N SER A 184 1.49 -13.90 8.29
CA SER A 184 0.22 -14.53 8.63
C SER A 184 0.42 -15.86 9.40
N ASP A 185 1.64 -16.17 9.80
CA ASP A 185 2.04 -17.41 10.46
C ASP A 185 1.59 -17.51 11.93
N GLU A 186 0.93 -16.49 12.50
CA GLU A 186 0.32 -16.61 13.83
C GLU A 186 -1.10 -17.21 13.83
N GLU A 187 -1.68 -17.59 12.71
CA GLU A 187 -2.83 -18.49 12.67
C GLU A 187 -2.44 -19.97 12.78
N GLY A 188 -1.51 -20.27 13.67
CA GLY A 188 -1.41 -21.58 14.29
C GLY A 188 -2.61 -21.79 15.19
N PHE A 189 -3.75 -22.12 14.58
CA PHE A 189 -4.86 -22.74 15.28
C PHE A 189 -4.29 -24.00 15.94
N ASP A 190 -3.99 -23.88 17.25
CA ASP A 190 -3.56 -25.01 18.07
C ASP A 190 -4.76 -25.96 18.20
N ASP A 191 -4.95 -26.77 17.17
CA ASP A 191 -5.96 -27.84 17.09
C ASP A 191 -5.59 -29.02 17.99
N ARG A 192 -4.92 -28.75 19.13
CA ARG A 192 -4.78 -29.74 20.17
C ARG A 192 -6.14 -29.93 20.85
N PRO A 193 -6.77 -31.12 20.72
CA PRO A 193 -7.98 -31.40 21.46
C PRO A 193 -7.68 -31.27 22.97
N ALA A 194 -8.51 -30.49 23.66
CA ALA A 194 -8.43 -30.31 25.09
C ALA A 194 -8.42 -31.70 25.75
N GLU A 195 -7.34 -32.05 26.47
CA GLU A 195 -7.29 -33.26 27.27
C GLU A 195 -8.46 -33.24 28.28
N PRO A 196 -9.23 -34.34 28.37
CA PRO A 196 -10.32 -34.40 29.33
C PRO A 196 -9.75 -34.33 30.75
N PRO A 197 -10.40 -33.64 31.69
CA PRO A 197 -9.93 -33.53 33.05
C PRO A 197 -9.87 -34.92 33.69
N THR A 198 -8.68 -35.33 34.12
CA THR A 198 -8.46 -36.55 34.92
C THR A 198 -9.13 -36.35 36.28
N GLY A 199 -10.38 -36.80 36.37
CA GLY A 199 -11.06 -36.86 37.65
C GLY A 199 -10.43 -37.90 38.58
N HIS A 200 -9.83 -37.42 39.63
CA HIS A 200 -9.53 -38.30 40.79
C HIS A 200 -10.84 -38.49 41.57
N CYS A 201 -11.40 -39.69 41.50
CA CYS A 201 -12.34 -40.17 42.50
C CYS A 201 -11.55 -40.57 43.77
N VAL A 202 -11.94 -39.98 44.89
CA VAL A 202 -11.76 -40.53 46.23
C VAL A 202 -13.14 -40.71 46.82
#